data_2a5703f1d13115031db0cf2054e1669b
#
_entry.id   2a5703f1d13115031db0cf2054e1669b
#
_cell.length_a   1.000
_cell.length_b   1.000
_cell.length_c   1.000
_cell.angle_alpha   90.00
_cell.angle_beta   90.00
_cell.angle_gamma   90.00
#
_symmetry.space_group_name_H-M   'P 1'
#
loop_
_entity.id
_entity.type
_entity.pdbx_description
1 polymer ?
#
loop_
_entity_poly.entity_id
_entity_poly.type
_entity_poly.pdbx_seq_one_letter_code
_entity_poly.pdbx_strand_id
1 'polypeptide(L)'
;MPDLNPQTIAALLPATCRKVFVAYSGGLDSTVLLDLCVGLPALAGKVIAVYVDHGLQAESAGWGEHCRRQAESLGVDFELLTVDARACNRESPEAVAREARYRALRQLLAVDDIILLAQHREDQMETLLLQLFRGAGVSGLAGMPISSAFGSGQLLRPLLDVAKVDIQRYAQQRGLQWVEDPSNQSSDFDRNYLRNEILPVLKQRWPALDKTVARSAKLCGEAAQMIEAWEKQNLPAVFNPADGSFNIGNLSAFTATQLNCLLRHWLGCMGLKPPSQAVLQTLVEQLTGGRADALPQIYIQGHSIRKYRQKLYCIPELNLRKDTEAKRWAQVQEQIPLSNGYVLRRNSASVGLSKDLWQNAIVTVEPRRGGEKLKLPGRVGHHCLKKLYQEAGVPPWERDIRPLIYLDGCLAAVAGLWIAEWAWLSAADSCYQLDWRASESM
;
A
#
# COMPACT_ATOMS: atom_id res chain seq x y z
N MET A 1 33.49 22.83 -1.71
CA MET A 1 32.34 21.99 -2.10
C MET A 1 31.85 22.56 -3.42
N PRO A 2 31.34 21.74 -4.36
CA PRO A 2 30.76 22.31 -5.57
C PRO A 2 29.60 23.22 -5.16
N ASP A 3 29.56 24.41 -5.73
CA ASP A 3 28.47 25.34 -5.53
C ASP A 3 27.17 24.71 -6.01
N LEU A 4 26.07 24.95 -5.28
CA LEU A 4 24.74 24.52 -5.67
C LEU A 4 24.40 25.14 -7.03
N ASN A 5 24.10 24.33 -8.01
CA ASN A 5 23.86 24.79 -9.39
C ASN A 5 22.80 23.90 -10.08
N PRO A 6 22.23 24.34 -11.20
CA PRO A 6 21.21 23.59 -11.92
C PRO A 6 21.62 22.15 -12.32
N GLN A 7 22.91 21.87 -12.53
CA GLN A 7 23.39 20.52 -12.90
C GLN A 7 23.14 19.48 -11.78
N THR A 8 23.00 19.93 -10.54
CA THR A 8 22.61 19.07 -9.41
C THR A 8 21.26 18.36 -9.66
N ILE A 9 20.33 19.05 -10.35
CA ILE A 9 19.02 18.49 -10.73
C ILE A 9 19.14 17.65 -12.00
N ALA A 10 19.85 18.15 -13.01
CA ALA A 10 19.98 17.50 -14.31
C ALA A 10 20.47 16.05 -14.20
N ALA A 11 21.41 15.79 -13.29
CA ALA A 11 21.99 14.45 -13.08
C ALA A 11 20.99 13.41 -12.54
N LEU A 12 19.87 13.85 -11.97
CA LEU A 12 18.85 12.98 -11.38
C LEU A 12 17.64 12.75 -12.30
N LEU A 13 17.51 13.56 -13.35
CA LEU A 13 16.35 13.49 -14.25
C LEU A 13 16.52 12.36 -15.28
N PRO A 14 15.53 11.46 -15.41
CA PRO A 14 15.53 10.49 -16.51
C PRO A 14 15.39 11.17 -17.86
N ALA A 15 15.99 10.58 -18.89
CA ALA A 15 15.92 11.09 -20.27
C ALA A 15 14.47 11.15 -20.81
N THR A 16 13.58 10.32 -20.31
CA THR A 16 12.15 10.23 -20.70
C THR A 16 11.26 11.27 -20.04
N CYS A 17 11.81 12.15 -19.19
CA CYS A 17 11.04 13.11 -18.40
C CYS A 17 10.17 14.02 -19.30
N ARG A 18 8.84 14.00 -19.08
CA ARG A 18 7.86 14.80 -19.82
C ARG A 18 7.61 16.14 -19.14
N LYS A 19 7.13 16.10 -17.88
CA LYS A 19 6.84 17.26 -17.05
C LYS A 19 7.56 17.16 -15.72
N VAL A 20 7.94 18.30 -15.17
CA VAL A 20 8.57 18.42 -13.85
C VAL A 20 7.70 19.31 -12.99
N PHE A 21 7.04 18.71 -12.04
CA PHE A 21 6.27 19.40 -11.02
C PHE A 21 7.19 19.73 -9.84
N VAL A 22 7.24 20.98 -9.44
CA VAL A 22 7.96 21.42 -8.23
C VAL A 22 6.93 21.66 -7.12
N ALA A 23 6.98 20.89 -6.04
CA ALA A 23 6.14 21.15 -4.87
C ALA A 23 6.59 22.47 -4.21
N TYR A 24 5.92 23.54 -4.57
CA TYR A 24 6.30 24.92 -4.29
C TYR A 24 5.44 25.48 -3.15
N SER A 25 6.04 25.63 -1.96
CA SER A 25 5.37 26.22 -0.78
C SER A 25 5.61 27.72 -0.61
N GLY A 26 6.43 28.34 -1.46
CA GLY A 26 6.88 29.72 -1.29
C GLY A 26 7.98 29.91 -0.25
N GLY A 27 8.33 28.89 0.52
CA GLY A 27 9.44 28.93 1.48
C GLY A 27 10.81 28.84 0.80
N LEU A 28 11.88 29.19 1.55
CA LEU A 28 13.26 29.24 1.07
C LEU A 28 13.66 28.06 0.18
N ASP A 29 13.52 26.84 0.71
CA ASP A 29 14.05 25.62 0.07
C ASP A 29 13.34 25.33 -1.26
N SER A 30 12.00 25.49 -1.29
CA SER A 30 11.20 25.30 -2.51
C SER A 30 11.43 26.40 -3.55
N THR A 31 11.71 27.62 -3.12
CA THR A 31 12.04 28.74 -4.01
C THR A 31 13.39 28.50 -4.69
N VAL A 32 14.40 28.04 -3.94
CA VAL A 32 15.70 27.66 -4.51
C VAL A 32 15.55 26.51 -5.49
N LEU A 33 14.77 25.50 -5.14
CA LEU A 33 14.54 24.36 -6.05
C LEU A 33 13.88 24.81 -7.35
N LEU A 34 12.90 25.71 -7.30
CA LEU A 34 12.23 26.25 -8.47
C LEU A 34 13.21 27.04 -9.36
N ASP A 35 14.00 27.94 -8.76
CA ASP A 35 15.02 28.74 -9.49
C ASP A 35 16.07 27.84 -10.16
N LEU A 36 16.52 26.78 -9.50
CA LEU A 36 17.42 25.78 -10.09
C LEU A 36 16.81 25.06 -11.29
N CYS A 37 15.52 24.73 -11.23
CA CYS A 37 14.80 24.08 -12.34
C CYS A 37 14.68 25.02 -13.55
N VAL A 38 14.33 26.30 -13.30
CA VAL A 38 14.24 27.33 -14.36
C VAL A 38 15.60 27.58 -15.02
N GLY A 39 16.69 27.51 -14.24
CA GLY A 39 18.04 27.65 -14.74
C GLY A 39 18.55 26.50 -15.64
N LEU A 40 17.73 25.44 -15.84
CA LEU A 40 18.07 24.31 -16.70
C LEU A 40 17.41 24.42 -18.08
N PRO A 41 18.17 24.66 -19.16
CA PRO A 41 17.60 24.75 -20.52
C PRO A 41 16.83 23.47 -20.95
N ALA A 42 17.24 22.30 -20.48
CA ALA A 42 16.58 21.03 -20.76
C ALA A 42 15.16 20.92 -20.17
N LEU A 43 14.80 21.78 -19.22
CA LEU A 43 13.49 21.86 -18.59
C LEU A 43 12.63 23.02 -19.09
N ALA A 44 13.09 23.80 -20.05
CA ALA A 44 12.33 24.91 -20.61
C ALA A 44 10.93 24.43 -21.08
N GLY A 45 9.87 25.07 -20.60
CA GLY A 45 8.49 24.73 -20.91
C GLY A 45 7.98 23.39 -20.32
N LYS A 46 8.75 22.76 -19.42
CA LYS A 46 8.35 21.51 -18.76
C LYS A 46 8.08 21.67 -17.27
N VAL A 47 8.51 22.78 -16.67
CA VAL A 47 8.40 23.02 -15.22
C VAL A 47 7.02 23.56 -14.87
N ILE A 48 6.40 22.99 -13.85
CA ILE A 48 5.11 23.43 -13.29
C ILE A 48 5.31 23.57 -11.78
N ALA A 49 5.07 24.77 -11.25
CA ALA A 49 5.06 25.00 -9.81
C ALA A 49 3.70 24.60 -9.22
N VAL A 50 3.69 23.72 -8.21
CA VAL A 50 2.47 23.20 -7.58
C VAL A 50 2.40 23.65 -6.13
N TYR A 51 1.42 24.46 -5.80
CA TYR A 51 1.09 24.82 -4.42
C TYR A 51 -0.07 23.98 -3.91
N VAL A 52 0.07 23.41 -2.70
CA VAL A 52 -1.02 22.66 -2.07
C VAL A 52 -1.55 23.46 -0.88
N ASP A 53 -2.78 23.93 -1.02
CA ASP A 53 -3.51 24.61 0.06
C ASP A 53 -4.22 23.58 0.94
N HIS A 54 -3.84 23.56 2.23
CA HIS A 54 -4.42 22.66 3.24
C HIS A 54 -5.65 23.23 3.93
N GLY A 55 -5.98 24.51 3.71
CA GLY A 55 -7.12 25.19 4.34
C GLY A 55 -7.01 25.32 5.88
N LEU A 56 -5.80 25.13 6.46
CA LEU A 56 -5.61 25.15 7.91
C LEU A 56 -5.35 26.54 8.49
N GLN A 57 -4.92 27.48 7.67
CA GLN A 57 -4.58 28.84 8.07
C GLN A 57 -5.29 29.87 7.21
N ALA A 58 -5.76 30.95 7.79
CA ALA A 58 -6.43 32.02 7.05
C ALA A 58 -5.50 32.69 6.00
N GLU A 59 -4.20 32.70 6.25
CA GLU A 59 -3.17 33.28 5.39
C GLU A 59 -2.78 32.38 4.21
N SER A 60 -3.19 31.11 4.19
CA SER A 60 -2.77 30.14 3.16
C SER A 60 -3.18 30.55 1.74
N ALA A 61 -4.32 31.20 1.60
CA ALA A 61 -4.78 31.77 0.33
C ALA A 61 -3.84 32.91 -0.16
N GLY A 62 -3.35 33.74 0.76
CA GLY A 62 -2.39 34.82 0.45
C GLY A 62 -1.03 34.24 0.00
N TRP A 63 -0.59 33.15 0.60
CA TRP A 63 0.65 32.47 0.19
C TRP A 63 0.51 31.80 -1.17
N GLY A 64 -0.64 31.22 -1.48
CA GLY A 64 -0.92 30.65 -2.80
C GLY A 64 -0.84 31.71 -3.90
N GLU A 65 -1.37 32.91 -3.64
CA GLU A 65 -1.28 34.03 -4.58
C GLU A 65 0.15 34.59 -4.71
N HIS A 66 0.91 34.62 -3.62
CA HIS A 66 2.33 34.95 -3.69
C HIS A 66 3.09 33.92 -4.56
N CYS A 67 2.88 32.63 -4.35
CA CYS A 67 3.48 31.56 -5.14
C CYS A 67 3.14 31.68 -6.62
N ARG A 68 1.88 31.99 -6.95
CA ARG A 68 1.42 32.21 -8.33
C ARG A 68 2.22 33.32 -8.99
N ARG A 69 2.27 34.52 -8.36
CA ARG A 69 2.97 35.68 -8.91
C ARG A 69 4.47 35.41 -9.12
N GLN A 70 5.08 34.70 -8.19
CA GLN A 70 6.49 34.33 -8.33
C GLN A 70 6.72 33.34 -9.49
N ALA A 71 5.88 32.32 -9.64
CA ALA A 71 5.96 31.38 -10.75
C ALA A 71 5.77 32.08 -12.10
N GLU A 72 4.77 32.96 -12.21
CA GLU A 72 4.51 33.77 -13.40
C GLU A 72 5.68 34.68 -13.76
N SER A 73 6.32 35.30 -12.76
CA SER A 73 7.52 36.16 -12.97
C SER A 73 8.71 35.37 -13.51
N LEU A 74 8.77 34.07 -13.22
CA LEU A 74 9.80 33.15 -13.72
C LEU A 74 9.40 32.48 -15.07
N GLY A 75 8.20 32.77 -15.60
CA GLY A 75 7.69 32.15 -16.83
C GLY A 75 7.35 30.66 -16.63
N VAL A 76 6.96 30.24 -15.43
CA VAL A 76 6.64 28.88 -15.06
C VAL A 76 5.12 28.74 -14.87
N ASP A 77 4.55 27.67 -15.42
CA ASP A 77 3.16 27.31 -15.16
C ASP A 77 2.91 27.05 -13.69
N PHE A 78 1.74 27.47 -13.20
CA PHE A 78 1.36 27.33 -11.79
C PHE A 78 0.06 26.56 -11.63
N GLU A 79 0.08 25.60 -10.69
CA GLU A 79 -1.10 24.79 -10.34
C GLU A 79 -1.39 24.88 -8.84
N LEU A 80 -2.65 25.17 -8.50
CA LEU A 80 -3.16 25.22 -7.13
C LEU A 80 -4.00 23.98 -6.85
N LEU A 81 -3.58 23.18 -5.87
CA LEU A 81 -4.34 22.04 -5.38
C LEU A 81 -4.93 22.38 -4.01
N THR A 82 -6.25 22.24 -3.85
CA THR A 82 -6.90 22.41 -2.55
C THR A 82 -7.20 21.03 -1.96
N VAL A 83 -6.81 20.81 -0.70
CA VAL A 83 -7.03 19.57 0.01
C VAL A 83 -7.72 19.80 1.34
N ASP A 84 -8.63 18.89 1.73
CA ASP A 84 -9.21 18.89 3.06
C ASP A 84 -8.26 18.12 4.01
N ALA A 85 -7.62 18.86 4.90
CA ALA A 85 -6.66 18.34 5.88
C ALA A 85 -7.25 18.26 7.31
N ARG A 86 -8.57 18.32 7.47
CA ARG A 86 -9.22 18.23 8.79
C ARG A 86 -9.00 16.85 9.38
N ALA A 87 -8.40 16.82 10.58
CA ALA A 87 -8.15 15.58 11.28
C ALA A 87 -9.47 14.93 11.72
N CYS A 88 -9.71 13.68 11.31
CA CYS A 88 -10.75 12.82 11.84
C CYS A 88 -10.10 11.85 12.85
N ASN A 89 -10.57 11.87 14.11
CA ASN A 89 -10.26 10.88 15.15
C ASN A 89 -8.78 10.59 15.46
N ARG A 90 -8.23 11.23 16.52
CA ARG A 90 -6.96 10.88 17.19
C ARG A 90 -5.67 10.86 16.35
N GLU A 91 -5.70 11.29 15.10
CA GLU A 91 -4.50 11.41 14.29
C GLU A 91 -3.84 12.79 14.47
N SER A 92 -2.52 12.86 14.35
CA SER A 92 -1.80 14.13 14.36
C SER A 92 -2.23 14.98 13.16
N PRO A 93 -2.68 16.25 13.35
CA PRO A 93 -3.05 17.14 12.26
C PRO A 93 -1.98 17.27 11.18
N GLU A 94 -0.71 17.28 11.58
CA GLU A 94 0.43 17.32 10.67
C GLU A 94 0.50 16.05 9.79
N ALA A 95 0.28 14.88 10.38
CA ALA A 95 0.31 13.62 9.64
C ALA A 95 -0.84 13.55 8.61
N VAL A 96 -2.04 14.00 8.99
CA VAL A 96 -3.22 14.05 8.10
C VAL A 96 -2.98 15.04 6.95
N ALA A 97 -2.51 16.26 7.24
CA ALA A 97 -2.19 17.26 6.25
C ALA A 97 -1.11 16.78 5.27
N ARG A 98 -0.07 16.11 5.80
CA ARG A 98 0.99 15.51 4.99
C ARG A 98 0.43 14.42 4.07
N GLU A 99 -0.39 13.51 4.57
CA GLU A 99 -0.97 12.44 3.74
C GLU A 99 -1.92 13.00 2.67
N ALA A 100 -2.77 13.96 3.01
CA ALA A 100 -3.65 14.64 2.06
C ALA A 100 -2.85 15.31 0.94
N ARG A 101 -1.77 16.04 1.27
CA ARG A 101 -0.85 16.63 0.30
C ARG A 101 -0.24 15.58 -0.62
N TYR A 102 0.32 14.52 -0.06
CA TYR A 102 0.97 13.47 -0.85
C TYR A 102 -0.03 12.74 -1.75
N ARG A 103 -1.27 12.56 -1.32
CA ARG A 103 -2.35 11.98 -2.12
C ARG A 103 -2.70 12.87 -3.32
N ALA A 104 -2.89 14.16 -3.11
CA ALA A 104 -3.18 15.11 -4.19
C ALA A 104 -2.04 15.16 -5.21
N LEU A 105 -0.80 15.24 -4.74
CA LEU A 105 0.38 15.24 -5.61
C LEU A 105 0.54 13.93 -6.40
N ARG A 106 0.16 12.76 -5.82
CA ARG A 106 0.19 11.47 -6.55
C ARG A 106 -0.80 11.42 -7.70
N GLN A 107 -1.98 12.02 -7.51
CA GLN A 107 -3.04 12.02 -8.53
C GLN A 107 -2.72 12.93 -9.72
N LEU A 108 -1.83 13.90 -9.54
CA LEU A 108 -1.39 14.83 -10.55
C LEU A 108 -0.53 14.18 -11.63
N LEU A 109 0.27 13.16 -11.26
CA LEU A 109 1.32 12.62 -12.11
C LEU A 109 0.81 11.57 -13.11
N ALA A 110 1.13 11.77 -14.38
CA ALA A 110 1.06 10.76 -15.42
C ALA A 110 2.38 9.96 -15.53
N VAL A 111 2.39 8.99 -16.44
CA VAL A 111 3.62 8.22 -16.76
C VAL A 111 4.70 9.16 -17.29
N ASP A 112 5.93 8.96 -16.83
CA ASP A 112 7.13 9.78 -17.14
C ASP A 112 7.09 11.22 -16.60
N ASP A 113 6.12 11.56 -15.75
CA ASP A 113 6.12 12.82 -15.01
C ASP A 113 6.94 12.68 -13.71
N ILE A 114 7.54 13.78 -13.28
CA ILE A 114 8.39 13.84 -12.09
C ILE A 114 7.88 14.93 -11.16
N ILE A 115 7.83 14.63 -9.87
CA ILE A 115 7.66 15.65 -8.85
C ILE A 115 8.94 15.83 -8.03
N LEU A 116 9.34 17.06 -7.84
CA LEU A 116 10.50 17.46 -7.06
C LEU A 116 10.05 18.01 -5.70
N LEU A 117 10.70 17.53 -4.64
CA LEU A 117 10.55 18.04 -3.29
C LEU A 117 11.85 18.66 -2.80
N ALA A 118 11.78 19.82 -2.17
CA ALA A 118 12.93 20.60 -1.70
C ALA A 118 13.49 20.13 -0.34
N GLN A 119 13.32 18.86 0.00
CA GLN A 119 13.87 18.29 1.22
C GLN A 119 15.39 18.25 1.15
N HIS A 120 16.06 18.65 2.24
CA HIS A 120 17.49 18.85 2.32
C HIS A 120 18.13 17.97 3.42
N ARG A 121 19.44 18.10 3.63
CA ARG A 121 20.22 17.24 4.55
C ARG A 121 19.72 17.28 5.98
N GLU A 122 19.33 18.44 6.47
CA GLU A 122 18.79 18.58 7.82
C GLU A 122 17.42 17.87 7.96
N ASP A 123 16.58 17.90 6.92
CA ASP A 123 15.32 17.14 6.92
C ASP A 123 15.57 15.61 6.96
N GLN A 124 16.64 15.16 6.32
CA GLN A 124 17.07 13.75 6.39
C GLN A 124 17.50 13.38 7.82
N MET A 125 18.27 14.25 8.47
CA MET A 125 18.69 14.07 9.85
C MET A 125 17.48 14.02 10.80
N GLU A 126 16.55 14.97 10.70
CA GLU A 126 15.31 14.98 11.48
C GLU A 126 14.52 13.68 11.28
N THR A 127 14.37 13.25 10.03
CA THR A 127 13.63 12.04 9.69
C THR A 127 14.27 10.79 10.31
N LEU A 128 15.61 10.66 10.22
CA LEU A 128 16.31 9.53 10.83
C LEU A 128 16.13 9.51 12.35
N LEU A 129 16.31 10.65 13.03
CA LEU A 129 16.18 10.74 14.49
C LEU A 129 14.74 10.42 14.93
N LEU A 130 13.73 10.94 14.27
CA LEU A 130 12.34 10.61 14.57
C LEU A 130 12.03 9.11 14.35
N GLN A 131 12.62 8.50 13.34
CA GLN A 131 12.49 7.05 13.11
C GLN A 131 13.22 6.24 14.18
N LEU A 132 14.40 6.69 14.61
CA LEU A 132 15.17 6.08 15.70
C LEU A 132 14.37 6.07 17.01
N PHE A 133 13.77 7.21 17.37
CA PHE A 133 12.95 7.34 18.58
C PHE A 133 11.68 6.46 18.56
N ARG A 134 11.20 6.11 17.37
CA ARG A 134 10.08 5.18 17.17
C ARG A 134 10.52 3.70 17.13
N GLY A 135 11.82 3.42 17.30
CA GLY A 135 12.35 2.06 17.24
C GLY A 135 12.36 1.45 15.83
N ALA A 136 12.51 2.27 14.81
CA ALA A 136 12.54 1.79 13.44
C ALA A 136 13.75 0.88 13.16
N GLY A 137 13.56 -0.14 12.35
CA GLY A 137 14.63 -0.99 11.82
C GLY A 137 15.40 -0.31 10.66
N VAL A 138 16.29 -1.07 10.03
CA VAL A 138 17.22 -0.59 8.98
C VAL A 138 16.51 0.20 7.88
N SER A 139 15.37 -0.29 7.39
CA SER A 139 14.60 0.40 6.33
C SER A 139 14.04 1.76 6.77
N GLY A 140 13.61 1.90 8.04
CA GLY A 140 13.16 3.19 8.57
C GLY A 140 14.33 4.15 8.82
N LEU A 141 15.47 3.64 9.29
CA LEU A 141 16.70 4.43 9.52
C LEU A 141 17.38 4.86 8.20
N ALA A 142 17.00 4.28 7.07
CA ALA A 142 17.40 4.76 5.75
C ALA A 142 16.91 6.18 5.45
N GLY A 143 15.93 6.69 6.23
CA GLY A 143 15.33 7.99 6.04
C GLY A 143 14.59 8.12 4.71
N MET A 144 14.76 9.25 4.04
CA MET A 144 14.12 9.52 2.75
C MET A 144 15.03 9.09 1.59
N PRO A 145 14.54 8.34 0.59
CA PRO A 145 15.31 8.06 -0.62
C PRO A 145 15.39 9.30 -1.53
N ILE A 146 16.46 9.41 -2.31
CA ILE A 146 16.61 10.47 -3.32
C ILE A 146 15.52 10.33 -4.39
N SER A 147 15.21 9.10 -4.79
CA SER A 147 14.18 8.77 -5.79
C SER A 147 13.25 7.69 -5.29
N SER A 148 11.98 7.79 -5.64
CA SER A 148 10.97 6.74 -5.36
C SER A 148 9.86 6.78 -6.40
N ALA A 149 9.19 5.64 -6.65
CA ALA A 149 7.94 5.60 -7.39
C ALA A 149 6.87 6.43 -6.67
N PHE A 150 6.04 7.17 -7.42
CA PHE A 150 5.04 8.05 -6.84
C PHE A 150 3.82 8.21 -7.78
N GLY A 151 2.73 7.52 -7.46
CA GLY A 151 1.60 7.41 -8.38
C GLY A 151 2.01 6.72 -9.68
N SER A 152 1.68 7.32 -10.81
CA SER A 152 2.11 6.85 -12.14
C SER A 152 3.49 7.35 -12.55
N GLY A 153 4.08 8.30 -11.80
CA GLY A 153 5.37 8.92 -12.08
C GLY A 153 6.42 8.64 -11.00
N GLN A 154 7.34 9.60 -10.83
CA GLN A 154 8.45 9.52 -9.88
C GLN A 154 8.53 10.75 -8.99
N LEU A 155 9.00 10.56 -7.75
CA LEU A 155 9.33 11.61 -6.82
C LEU A 155 10.85 11.66 -6.63
N LEU A 156 11.42 12.86 -6.78
CA LEU A 156 12.85 13.11 -6.56
C LEU A 156 13.06 14.17 -5.46
N ARG A 157 14.18 14.04 -4.75
CA ARG A 157 14.65 14.99 -3.71
C ARG A 157 16.05 15.47 -4.05
N PRO A 158 16.19 16.43 -4.97
CA PRO A 158 17.50 16.83 -5.49
C PRO A 158 18.40 17.49 -4.44
N LEU A 159 17.82 18.10 -3.41
CA LEU A 159 18.55 18.82 -2.37
C LEU A 159 18.88 17.96 -1.15
N LEU A 160 18.58 16.65 -1.15
CA LEU A 160 18.68 15.80 0.03
C LEU A 160 20.10 15.71 0.63
N ASP A 161 21.12 15.86 -0.19
CA ASP A 161 22.52 15.89 0.23
C ASP A 161 23.08 17.33 0.42
N VAL A 162 22.26 18.36 0.20
CA VAL A 162 22.64 19.77 0.29
C VAL A 162 22.38 20.28 1.71
N ALA A 163 23.35 21.01 2.28
CA ALA A 163 23.16 21.63 3.57
C ALA A 163 22.26 22.88 3.46
N LYS A 164 21.43 23.12 4.48
CA LYS A 164 20.57 24.31 4.51
C LYS A 164 21.31 25.62 4.37
N VAL A 165 22.53 25.72 4.93
CA VAL A 165 23.40 26.90 4.81
C VAL A 165 23.80 27.17 3.36
N ASP A 166 23.98 26.13 2.53
CA ASP A 166 24.31 26.29 1.12
C ASP A 166 23.09 26.74 0.32
N ILE A 167 21.88 26.24 0.67
CA ILE A 167 20.61 26.70 0.11
C ILE A 167 20.39 28.18 0.41
N GLN A 168 20.60 28.60 1.67
CA GLN A 168 20.49 30.01 2.10
C GLN A 168 21.47 30.88 1.31
N ARG A 169 22.73 30.46 1.20
CA ARG A 169 23.76 31.20 0.45
C ARG A 169 23.37 31.39 -1.01
N TYR A 170 22.89 30.33 -1.65
CA TYR A 170 22.40 30.40 -3.03
C TYR A 170 21.25 31.40 -3.17
N ALA A 171 20.23 31.34 -2.30
CA ALA A 171 19.11 32.26 -2.33
C ALA A 171 19.55 33.74 -2.18
N GLN A 172 20.47 34.01 -1.27
CA GLN A 172 21.03 35.35 -1.06
C GLN A 172 21.82 35.86 -2.28
N GLN A 173 22.68 35.00 -2.85
CA GLN A 173 23.46 35.33 -4.07
C GLN A 173 22.58 35.64 -5.28
N ARG A 174 21.43 34.94 -5.38
CA ARG A 174 20.46 35.09 -6.45
C ARG A 174 19.41 36.17 -6.18
N GLY A 175 19.41 36.77 -4.97
CA GLY A 175 18.41 37.77 -4.57
C GLY A 175 16.99 37.25 -4.53
N LEU A 176 16.81 35.95 -4.25
CA LEU A 176 15.48 35.31 -4.22
C LEU A 176 14.66 35.83 -3.04
N GLN A 177 13.34 35.95 -3.24
CA GLN A 177 12.38 36.31 -2.20
C GLN A 177 11.59 35.06 -1.81
N TRP A 178 11.36 34.87 -0.51
CA TRP A 178 10.56 33.74 0.01
C TRP A 178 9.69 34.19 1.18
N VAL A 179 8.71 33.36 1.52
CA VAL A 179 7.82 33.56 2.67
C VAL A 179 8.32 32.72 3.84
N GLU A 180 8.31 33.26 5.04
CA GLU A 180 8.54 32.52 6.26
C GLU A 180 7.19 32.17 6.90
N ASP A 181 6.90 30.87 7.03
CA ASP A 181 5.70 30.37 7.71
C ASP A 181 5.91 30.46 9.23
N PRO A 182 5.12 31.26 9.96
CA PRO A 182 5.24 31.41 11.42
C PRO A 182 5.07 30.08 12.18
N SER A 183 4.33 29.11 11.63
CA SER A 183 4.13 27.80 12.26
C SER A 183 5.42 26.98 12.40
N ASN A 184 6.46 27.30 11.63
CA ASN A 184 7.78 26.66 11.78
C ASN A 184 8.48 26.98 13.12
N GLN A 185 8.04 28.02 13.82
CA GLN A 185 8.60 28.42 15.13
C GLN A 185 7.90 27.69 16.29
N SER A 186 6.71 27.14 16.11
CA SER A 186 6.03 26.37 17.16
C SER A 186 6.75 25.05 17.42
N SER A 187 7.08 24.79 18.70
CA SER A 187 7.69 23.54 19.17
C SER A 187 6.65 22.48 19.58
N ASP A 188 5.36 22.66 19.27
CA ASP A 188 4.30 21.70 19.61
C ASP A 188 4.42 20.39 18.85
N PHE A 189 5.05 20.41 17.69
CA PHE A 189 5.27 19.22 16.87
C PHE A 189 6.67 18.64 17.07
N ASP A 190 6.77 17.33 17.18
CA ASP A 190 8.04 16.61 17.40
C ASP A 190 9.15 17.06 16.46
N ARG A 191 8.84 17.30 15.19
CA ARG A 191 9.80 17.70 14.17
C ARG A 191 10.33 19.12 14.42
N ASN A 192 9.44 20.06 14.75
CA ASN A 192 9.81 21.43 15.07
C ASN A 192 10.56 21.48 16.40
N TYR A 193 10.12 20.73 17.42
CA TYR A 193 10.84 20.62 18.69
C TYR A 193 12.27 20.13 18.48
N LEU A 194 12.43 19.06 17.69
CA LEU A 194 13.75 18.54 17.35
C LEU A 194 14.61 19.59 16.64
N ARG A 195 14.03 20.30 15.65
CA ARG A 195 14.70 21.33 14.84
C ARG A 195 15.12 22.55 15.66
N ASN A 196 14.21 23.05 16.49
CA ASN A 196 14.38 24.34 17.16
C ASN A 196 15.11 24.23 18.50
N GLU A 197 14.89 23.13 19.24
CA GLU A 197 15.43 22.97 20.59
C GLU A 197 16.60 21.98 20.67
N ILE A 198 16.50 20.83 20.05
CA ILE A 198 17.46 19.74 20.26
C ILE A 198 18.66 19.82 19.31
N LEU A 199 18.41 19.97 18.01
CA LEU A 199 19.48 19.98 17.01
C LEU A 199 20.50 21.11 17.18
N PRO A 200 20.11 22.34 17.56
CA PRO A 200 21.09 23.40 17.83
C PRO A 200 22.10 23.02 18.95
N VAL A 201 21.61 22.43 20.03
CA VAL A 201 22.45 21.96 21.14
C VAL A 201 23.41 20.88 20.70
N LEU A 202 22.92 19.89 19.95
CA LEU A 202 23.74 18.79 19.41
C LEU A 202 24.79 19.31 18.42
N LYS A 203 24.44 20.24 17.54
CA LYS A 203 25.36 20.85 16.56
C LYS A 203 26.47 21.69 17.20
N GLN A 204 26.24 22.27 18.36
CA GLN A 204 27.30 22.94 19.13
C GLN A 204 28.45 21.98 19.50
N ARG A 205 28.10 20.76 19.90
CA ARG A 205 29.08 19.71 20.25
C ARG A 205 29.63 18.98 19.04
N TRP A 206 28.74 18.71 18.04
CA TRP A 206 29.06 17.98 16.81
C TRP A 206 28.67 18.81 15.57
N PRO A 207 29.51 19.75 15.12
CA PRO A 207 29.19 20.66 14.01
C PRO A 207 28.88 19.96 12.68
N ALA A 208 29.42 18.75 12.46
CA ALA A 208 29.20 17.96 11.25
C ALA A 208 28.08 16.91 11.42
N LEU A 209 27.20 17.07 12.41
CA LEU A 209 26.16 16.09 12.74
C LEU A 209 25.26 15.76 11.54
N ASP A 210 24.84 16.76 10.78
CA ASP A 210 24.03 16.60 9.57
C ASP A 210 24.69 15.66 8.55
N LYS A 211 25.99 15.81 8.30
CA LYS A 211 26.76 14.96 7.39
C LYS A 211 26.90 13.53 7.90
N THR A 212 27.19 13.39 9.20
CA THR A 212 27.40 12.05 9.79
C THR A 212 26.11 11.26 9.84
N VAL A 213 24.99 11.90 10.20
CA VAL A 213 23.67 11.28 10.24
C VAL A 213 23.18 10.95 8.82
N ALA A 214 23.32 11.85 7.85
CA ALA A 214 22.97 11.58 6.46
C ALA A 214 23.76 10.40 5.88
N ARG A 215 25.05 10.28 6.20
CA ARG A 215 25.88 9.12 5.82
C ARG A 215 25.36 7.83 6.45
N SER A 216 24.99 7.86 7.74
CA SER A 216 24.40 6.69 8.41
C SER A 216 23.08 6.28 7.77
N ALA A 217 22.21 7.24 7.43
CA ALA A 217 20.97 6.99 6.68
C ALA A 217 21.25 6.31 5.33
N LYS A 218 22.25 6.80 4.59
CA LYS A 218 22.65 6.20 3.30
C LYS A 218 23.11 4.76 3.47
N LEU A 219 23.98 4.47 4.46
CA LEU A 219 24.45 3.10 4.73
C LEU A 219 23.29 2.18 5.14
N CYS A 220 22.35 2.66 5.96
CA CYS A 220 21.12 1.92 6.26
C CYS A 220 20.30 1.68 5.00
N GLY A 221 20.22 2.65 4.08
CA GLY A 221 19.55 2.50 2.80
C GLY A 221 20.17 1.42 1.90
N GLU A 222 21.50 1.40 1.80
CA GLU A 222 22.24 0.37 1.07
C GLU A 222 21.99 -1.03 1.67
N ALA A 223 22.03 -1.15 2.99
CA ALA A 223 21.72 -2.40 3.69
C ALA A 223 20.25 -2.83 3.47
N ALA A 224 19.29 -1.89 3.51
CA ALA A 224 17.88 -2.16 3.24
C ALA A 224 17.67 -2.67 1.81
N GLN A 225 18.36 -2.10 0.82
CA GLN A 225 18.30 -2.57 -0.58
C GLN A 225 18.86 -3.99 -0.73
N MET A 226 19.94 -4.33 -0.04
CA MET A 226 20.48 -5.70 -0.03
C MET A 226 19.47 -6.69 0.58
N ILE A 227 18.81 -6.32 1.68
CA ILE A 227 17.77 -7.14 2.31
C ILE A 227 16.60 -7.33 1.34
N GLU A 228 16.11 -6.25 0.73
CA GLU A 228 15.01 -6.30 -0.23
C GLU A 228 15.32 -7.16 -1.46
N ALA A 229 16.54 -7.06 -2.00
CA ALA A 229 16.99 -7.91 -3.10
C ALA A 229 16.99 -9.39 -2.71
N TRP A 230 17.49 -9.70 -1.50
CA TRP A 230 17.47 -11.05 -0.95
C TRP A 230 16.03 -11.56 -0.75
N GLU A 231 15.13 -10.73 -0.20
CA GLU A 231 13.70 -11.05 -0.04
C GLU A 231 13.05 -11.37 -1.38
N LYS A 232 13.22 -10.52 -2.39
CA LYS A 232 12.68 -10.72 -3.74
C LYS A 232 13.17 -12.02 -4.38
N GLN A 233 14.42 -12.38 -4.16
CA GLN A 233 14.99 -13.63 -4.67
C GLN A 233 14.41 -14.86 -3.98
N ASN A 234 14.12 -14.79 -2.68
CA ASN A 234 13.72 -15.95 -1.87
C ASN A 234 12.20 -16.05 -1.66
N LEU A 235 11.47 -14.96 -1.81
CA LEU A 235 10.01 -14.93 -1.65
C LEU A 235 9.27 -15.95 -2.54
N PRO A 236 9.63 -16.18 -3.83
CA PRO A 236 8.96 -17.16 -4.68
C PRO A 236 9.03 -18.60 -4.16
N ALA A 237 10.00 -18.93 -3.32
CA ALA A 237 10.11 -20.25 -2.70
C ALA A 237 9.04 -20.50 -1.61
N VAL A 238 8.50 -19.43 -1.03
CA VAL A 238 7.56 -19.48 0.09
C VAL A 238 6.22 -18.81 -0.20
N PHE A 239 6.12 -17.93 -1.17
CA PHE A 239 4.89 -17.18 -1.51
C PHE A 239 4.27 -17.68 -2.80
N ASN A 240 2.97 -18.00 -2.74
CA ASN A 240 2.18 -18.34 -3.93
C ASN A 240 1.25 -17.16 -4.27
N PRO A 241 1.51 -16.40 -5.34
CA PRO A 241 0.67 -15.24 -5.70
C PRO A 241 -0.74 -15.64 -6.18
N ALA A 242 -0.96 -16.90 -6.62
CA ALA A 242 -2.26 -17.33 -7.11
C ALA A 242 -3.33 -17.46 -6.01
N ASP A 243 -2.91 -17.83 -4.79
CA ASP A 243 -3.81 -17.98 -3.63
C ASP A 243 -3.39 -17.08 -2.43
N GLY A 244 -2.36 -16.24 -2.60
CA GLY A 244 -1.84 -15.36 -1.56
C GLY A 244 -1.20 -16.09 -0.37
N SER A 245 -0.98 -17.41 -0.45
CA SER A 245 -0.51 -18.20 0.67
C SER A 245 1.00 -18.15 0.84
N PHE A 246 1.45 -18.30 2.10
CA PHE A 246 2.85 -18.47 2.46
C PHE A 246 3.12 -19.94 2.82
N ASN A 247 4.01 -20.60 2.10
CA ASN A 247 4.36 -22.00 2.28
C ASN A 247 5.30 -22.19 3.47
N ILE A 248 4.93 -23.06 4.40
CA ILE A 248 5.73 -23.36 5.60
C ILE A 248 6.35 -24.77 5.59
N GLY A 249 6.25 -25.50 4.48
CA GLY A 249 6.78 -26.85 4.37
C GLY A 249 8.32 -26.92 4.38
N ASN A 250 9.01 -25.83 4.07
CA ASN A 250 10.47 -25.80 3.93
C ASN A 250 11.13 -24.69 4.77
N LEU A 251 10.57 -24.39 5.96
CA LEU A 251 11.10 -23.32 6.83
C LEU A 251 12.48 -23.59 7.36
N SER A 252 12.91 -24.86 7.46
CA SER A 252 14.26 -25.25 7.91
C SER A 252 15.39 -24.73 7.01
N ALA A 253 15.06 -24.30 5.78
CA ALA A 253 16.02 -23.67 4.88
C ALA A 253 16.39 -22.23 5.30
N PHE A 254 15.65 -21.64 6.23
CA PHE A 254 15.81 -20.24 6.64
C PHE A 254 16.08 -20.09 8.13
N THR A 255 16.90 -19.13 8.48
CA THR A 255 17.08 -18.71 9.89
C THR A 255 15.83 -17.93 10.36
N ALA A 256 15.65 -17.81 11.69
CA ALA A 256 14.55 -17.03 12.26
C ALA A 256 14.51 -15.57 11.75
N THR A 257 15.68 -14.93 11.59
CA THR A 257 15.82 -13.59 11.04
C THR A 257 15.33 -13.52 9.60
N GLN A 258 15.73 -14.49 8.77
CA GLN A 258 15.29 -14.59 7.38
C GLN A 258 13.79 -14.82 7.27
N LEU A 259 13.22 -15.67 8.11
CA LEU A 259 11.76 -15.87 8.17
C LEU A 259 11.02 -14.60 8.56
N ASN A 260 11.54 -13.84 9.53
CA ASN A 260 10.96 -12.54 9.88
C ASN A 260 10.93 -11.57 8.69
N CYS A 261 12.00 -11.53 7.89
CA CYS A 261 12.05 -10.70 6.68
C CYS A 261 11.00 -11.17 5.65
N LEU A 262 10.98 -12.46 5.32
CA LEU A 262 10.04 -13.02 4.34
C LEU A 262 8.58 -12.88 4.77
N LEU A 263 8.26 -13.10 6.05
CA LEU A 263 6.92 -12.90 6.60
C LEU A 263 6.48 -11.44 6.53
N ARG A 264 7.39 -10.51 6.86
CA ARG A 264 7.11 -9.07 6.75
C ARG A 264 6.83 -8.67 5.31
N HIS A 265 7.64 -9.16 4.37
CA HIS A 265 7.46 -8.90 2.94
C HIS A 265 6.14 -9.50 2.43
N TRP A 266 5.84 -10.77 2.78
CA TRP A 266 4.57 -11.42 2.44
C TRP A 266 3.36 -10.63 2.95
N LEU A 267 3.36 -10.19 4.21
CA LEU A 267 2.27 -9.37 4.76
C LEU A 267 2.13 -8.04 4.01
N GLY A 268 3.25 -7.44 3.59
CA GLY A 268 3.26 -6.27 2.71
C GLY A 268 2.60 -6.54 1.35
N CYS A 269 2.86 -7.70 0.72
CA CYS A 269 2.19 -8.14 -0.51
C CYS A 269 0.67 -8.31 -0.30
N MET A 270 0.25 -8.64 0.93
CA MET A 270 -1.17 -8.71 1.31
C MET A 270 -1.79 -7.35 1.68
N GLY A 271 -1.06 -6.24 1.46
CA GLY A 271 -1.54 -4.87 1.73
C GLY A 271 -1.47 -4.43 3.19
N LEU A 272 -0.84 -5.20 4.07
CA LEU A 272 -0.71 -4.87 5.48
C LEU A 272 0.53 -4.02 5.76
N LYS A 273 0.40 -3.07 6.69
CA LYS A 273 1.56 -2.37 7.23
C LYS A 273 2.45 -3.36 8.01
N PRO A 274 3.77 -3.17 8.02
CA PRO A 274 4.67 -4.06 8.76
C PRO A 274 4.23 -4.19 10.23
N PRO A 275 4.00 -5.41 10.74
CA PRO A 275 3.66 -5.62 12.14
C PRO A 275 4.85 -5.37 13.05
N SER A 276 4.60 -5.21 14.35
CA SER A 276 5.65 -5.06 15.35
C SER A 276 6.55 -6.31 15.42
N GLN A 277 7.78 -6.12 15.89
CA GLN A 277 8.74 -7.22 16.09
C GLN A 277 8.16 -8.33 16.97
N ALA A 278 7.43 -7.99 18.03
CA ALA A 278 6.80 -8.95 18.93
C ALA A 278 5.77 -9.83 18.22
N VAL A 279 4.94 -9.24 17.36
CA VAL A 279 3.94 -10.00 16.58
C VAL A 279 4.61 -10.95 15.60
N LEU A 280 5.67 -10.52 14.90
CA LEU A 280 6.42 -11.40 14.00
C LEU A 280 7.11 -12.54 14.76
N GLN A 281 7.70 -12.25 15.89
CA GLN A 281 8.34 -13.25 16.72
C GLN A 281 7.34 -14.31 17.20
N THR A 282 6.18 -13.88 17.71
CA THR A 282 5.09 -14.79 18.08
C THR A 282 4.65 -15.66 16.90
N LEU A 283 4.55 -15.08 15.70
CA LEU A 283 4.19 -15.83 14.50
C LEU A 283 5.25 -16.90 14.18
N VAL A 284 6.53 -16.54 14.19
CA VAL A 284 7.63 -17.49 13.95
C VAL A 284 7.66 -18.61 15.01
N GLU A 285 7.54 -18.27 16.29
CA GLU A 285 7.51 -19.25 17.39
C GLU A 285 6.35 -20.26 17.23
N GLN A 286 5.15 -19.77 16.87
CA GLN A 286 4.00 -20.64 16.62
C GLN A 286 4.18 -21.52 15.37
N LEU A 287 4.92 -21.04 14.36
CA LEU A 287 5.23 -21.80 13.15
C LEU A 287 6.29 -22.87 13.39
N THR A 288 7.30 -22.57 14.21
CA THR A 288 8.45 -23.46 14.43
C THR A 288 8.28 -24.38 15.63
N GLY A 289 7.54 -23.97 16.67
CA GLY A 289 7.39 -24.68 17.95
C GLY A 289 6.05 -25.39 18.16
N GLY A 290 5.05 -25.15 17.32
CA GLY A 290 3.70 -25.67 17.52
C GLY A 290 3.53 -27.14 17.12
N ARG A 291 2.67 -27.89 17.85
CA ARG A 291 2.21 -29.22 17.41
C ARG A 291 1.62 -29.12 16.00
N ALA A 292 1.79 -30.16 15.20
CA ALA A 292 1.31 -30.21 13.81
C ALA A 292 -0.20 -29.87 13.67
N ASP A 293 -0.99 -30.15 14.71
CA ASP A 293 -2.44 -29.87 14.77
C ASP A 293 -2.81 -28.51 15.38
N ALA A 294 -1.83 -27.74 15.88
CA ALA A 294 -2.11 -26.40 16.36
C ALA A 294 -2.45 -25.50 15.17
N LEU A 295 -3.62 -24.89 15.23
CA LEU A 295 -4.07 -23.87 14.26
C LEU A 295 -3.79 -22.48 14.84
N PRO A 296 -2.58 -21.94 14.68
CA PRO A 296 -2.32 -20.61 15.17
C PRO A 296 -3.29 -19.63 14.48
N GLN A 297 -3.92 -18.79 15.26
CA GLN A 297 -4.80 -17.74 14.81
C GLN A 297 -4.29 -16.43 15.38
N ILE A 298 -3.69 -15.62 14.52
CA ILE A 298 -3.13 -14.31 14.88
C ILE A 298 -3.92 -13.25 14.14
N TYR A 299 -4.32 -12.20 14.84
CA TYR A 299 -5.04 -11.06 14.28
C TYR A 299 -4.08 -9.89 14.06
N ILE A 300 -4.06 -9.37 12.84
CA ILE A 300 -3.21 -8.24 12.44
C ILE A 300 -4.05 -7.31 11.55
N GLN A 301 -4.29 -6.08 12.01
CA GLN A 301 -4.92 -5.02 11.20
C GLN A 301 -6.21 -5.47 10.49
N GLY A 302 -7.11 -6.13 11.21
CA GLY A 302 -8.38 -6.62 10.65
C GLY A 302 -8.26 -7.86 9.75
N HIS A 303 -7.11 -8.52 9.79
CA HIS A 303 -6.88 -9.79 9.10
C HIS A 303 -6.55 -10.90 10.10
N SER A 304 -6.99 -12.12 9.78
CA SER A 304 -6.67 -13.34 10.52
C SER A 304 -5.64 -14.14 9.76
N ILE A 305 -4.47 -14.37 10.39
CA ILE A 305 -3.46 -15.29 9.86
C ILE A 305 -3.80 -16.70 10.32
N ARG A 306 -4.01 -17.61 9.38
CA ARG A 306 -4.42 -18.98 9.66
C ARG A 306 -3.54 -20.00 8.95
N LYS A 307 -3.24 -21.08 9.65
CA LYS A 307 -2.51 -22.23 9.10
C LYS A 307 -3.47 -23.29 8.58
N TYR A 308 -3.24 -23.79 7.39
CA TYR A 308 -3.90 -24.98 6.88
C TYR A 308 -2.93 -25.79 6.04
N ARG A 309 -2.77 -27.08 6.41
CA ARG A 309 -1.72 -27.94 5.85
C ARG A 309 -0.34 -27.25 6.00
N GLN A 310 0.43 -27.17 4.93
CA GLN A 310 1.76 -26.55 4.94
C GLN A 310 1.73 -25.08 4.41
N LYS A 311 0.65 -24.35 4.72
CA LYS A 311 0.46 -22.99 4.22
C LYS A 311 -0.13 -22.06 5.30
N LEU A 312 0.27 -20.78 5.26
CA LEU A 312 -0.41 -19.69 5.96
C LEU A 312 -1.26 -18.91 4.98
N TYR A 313 -2.38 -18.43 5.47
CA TYR A 313 -3.32 -17.58 4.76
C TYR A 313 -3.57 -16.31 5.55
N CYS A 314 -3.54 -15.17 4.88
CA CYS A 314 -3.91 -13.86 5.42
C CYS A 314 -5.31 -13.51 4.92
N ILE A 315 -6.30 -13.52 5.81
CA ILE A 315 -7.72 -13.44 5.44
C ILE A 315 -8.34 -12.25 6.13
N PRO A 316 -8.95 -11.30 5.39
CA PRO A 316 -9.74 -10.23 6.00
C PRO A 316 -10.82 -10.81 6.93
N GLU A 317 -10.99 -10.23 8.12
CA GLU A 317 -12.00 -10.72 9.09
C GLU A 317 -13.43 -10.65 8.53
N LEU A 318 -13.71 -9.65 7.69
CA LEU A 318 -14.98 -9.57 6.98
C LEU A 318 -15.27 -10.84 6.19
N ASN A 319 -14.26 -11.36 5.49
CA ASN A 319 -14.39 -12.55 4.65
C ASN A 319 -14.56 -13.87 5.44
N LEU A 320 -14.36 -13.82 6.77
CA LEU A 320 -14.61 -14.96 7.66
C LEU A 320 -16.03 -14.97 8.26
N ARG A 321 -16.81 -13.92 8.03
CA ARG A 321 -18.19 -13.85 8.52
C ARG A 321 -19.07 -14.83 7.76
N LYS A 322 -19.87 -15.57 8.50
CA LYS A 322 -20.86 -16.48 7.92
C LYS A 322 -22.13 -15.71 7.57
N ASP A 323 -22.60 -15.87 6.34
CA ASP A 323 -23.96 -15.44 5.99
C ASP A 323 -24.95 -16.30 6.78
N THR A 324 -25.96 -15.68 7.37
CA THR A 324 -26.94 -16.39 8.22
C THR A 324 -28.28 -16.56 7.53
N GLU A 325 -28.54 -15.82 6.47
CA GLU A 325 -29.84 -15.78 5.80
C GLU A 325 -29.77 -16.35 4.38
N ALA A 326 -30.85 -17.02 3.99
CA ALA A 326 -31.05 -17.43 2.62
C ALA A 326 -31.39 -16.21 1.76
N LYS A 327 -30.75 -16.10 0.59
CA LYS A 327 -30.99 -15.01 -0.37
C LYS A 327 -31.56 -15.59 -1.65
N ARG A 328 -32.62 -14.96 -2.18
CA ARG A 328 -33.13 -15.31 -3.52
C ARG A 328 -32.22 -14.70 -4.58
N TRP A 329 -31.79 -15.51 -5.55
CA TRP A 329 -31.03 -15.04 -6.70
C TRP A 329 -31.96 -14.93 -7.90
N ALA A 330 -32.33 -13.71 -8.29
CA ALA A 330 -33.20 -13.48 -9.43
C ALA A 330 -32.53 -13.90 -10.74
N GLN A 331 -33.31 -14.55 -11.65
CA GLN A 331 -32.78 -15.08 -12.90
C GLN A 331 -32.17 -14.03 -13.83
N VAL A 332 -32.58 -12.77 -13.71
CA VAL A 332 -32.03 -11.64 -14.49
C VAL A 332 -30.68 -11.15 -13.98
N GLN A 333 -30.33 -11.45 -12.72
CA GLN A 333 -29.08 -10.98 -12.11
C GLN A 333 -27.92 -11.90 -12.49
N GLU A 334 -26.84 -11.33 -13.03
CA GLU A 334 -25.61 -12.08 -13.33
C GLU A 334 -24.76 -12.34 -12.09
N GLN A 335 -24.92 -11.52 -11.05
CA GLN A 335 -24.17 -11.63 -9.81
C GLN A 335 -25.00 -11.25 -8.59
N ILE A 336 -24.63 -11.81 -7.43
CA ILE A 336 -25.25 -11.52 -6.14
C ILE A 336 -24.16 -11.24 -5.09
N PRO A 337 -24.18 -10.07 -4.43
CA PRO A 337 -23.26 -9.77 -3.34
C PRO A 337 -23.65 -10.51 -2.06
N LEU A 338 -22.63 -10.97 -1.33
CA LEU A 338 -22.77 -11.60 -0.02
C LEU A 338 -22.36 -10.65 1.08
N SER A 339 -22.85 -10.83 2.29
CA SER A 339 -22.58 -9.94 3.45
C SER A 339 -21.13 -10.01 3.93
N ASN A 340 -20.40 -11.04 3.54
CA ASN A 340 -19.02 -11.27 3.91
C ASN A 340 -17.98 -10.73 2.91
N GLY A 341 -18.38 -9.83 2.01
CA GLY A 341 -17.47 -9.24 1.01
C GLY A 341 -17.12 -10.15 -0.14
N TYR A 342 -17.83 -11.27 -0.32
CA TYR A 342 -17.75 -12.09 -1.52
C TYR A 342 -18.88 -11.76 -2.50
N VAL A 343 -18.66 -12.10 -3.77
CA VAL A 343 -19.65 -12.02 -4.83
C VAL A 343 -19.75 -13.38 -5.51
N LEU A 344 -20.99 -13.84 -5.68
CA LEU A 344 -21.30 -14.95 -6.56
C LEU A 344 -21.61 -14.41 -7.94
N ARG A 345 -20.99 -14.98 -8.98
CA ARG A 345 -21.21 -14.63 -10.37
C ARG A 345 -21.52 -15.88 -11.19
N ARG A 346 -22.49 -15.78 -12.09
CA ARG A 346 -22.76 -16.79 -13.10
C ARG A 346 -22.22 -16.34 -14.45
N ASN A 347 -21.47 -17.21 -15.10
CA ASN A 347 -20.94 -16.98 -16.44
C ASN A 347 -21.47 -18.06 -17.37
N SER A 348 -21.73 -17.73 -18.64
CA SER A 348 -22.05 -18.73 -19.65
C SER A 348 -20.87 -19.66 -19.88
N ALA A 349 -21.14 -20.98 -19.99
CA ALA A 349 -20.12 -22.01 -20.15
C ALA A 349 -20.65 -23.18 -20.97
N SER A 350 -19.72 -23.99 -21.48
CA SER A 350 -20.06 -25.24 -22.19
C SER A 350 -20.29 -26.42 -21.26
N VAL A 351 -19.87 -26.31 -19.99
CA VAL A 351 -20.05 -27.34 -18.96
C VAL A 351 -20.42 -26.65 -17.66
N GLY A 352 -21.44 -27.14 -16.98
CA GLY A 352 -21.84 -26.51 -15.72
C GLY A 352 -23.27 -26.81 -15.31
N LEU A 353 -23.88 -25.87 -14.62
CA LEU A 353 -25.29 -25.89 -14.21
C LEU A 353 -26.18 -25.59 -15.40
N SER A 354 -27.19 -26.43 -15.65
CA SER A 354 -28.12 -26.24 -16.75
C SER A 354 -28.84 -24.89 -16.70
N LYS A 355 -28.78 -24.09 -17.79
CA LYS A 355 -29.50 -22.84 -17.93
C LYS A 355 -31.00 -23.00 -17.88
N ASP A 356 -31.52 -24.08 -18.48
CA ASP A 356 -32.93 -24.39 -18.50
C ASP A 356 -33.48 -24.66 -17.09
N LEU A 357 -32.78 -25.48 -16.31
CA LEU A 357 -33.13 -25.67 -14.89
C LEU A 357 -33.06 -24.38 -14.09
N TRP A 358 -32.05 -23.55 -14.33
CA TRP A 358 -31.90 -22.24 -13.65
C TRP A 358 -33.07 -21.30 -13.95
N GLN A 359 -33.48 -21.21 -15.20
CA GLN A 359 -34.54 -20.31 -15.66
C GLN A 359 -35.93 -20.69 -15.15
N ASN A 360 -36.17 -21.98 -14.96
CA ASN A 360 -37.48 -22.53 -14.58
C ASN A 360 -37.61 -22.77 -13.06
N ALA A 361 -36.54 -22.59 -12.25
CA ALA A 361 -36.56 -22.85 -10.83
C ALA A 361 -36.48 -21.56 -9.97
N ILE A 362 -36.92 -21.67 -8.74
CA ILE A 362 -36.61 -20.67 -7.70
C ILE A 362 -35.18 -20.90 -7.21
N VAL A 363 -34.28 -19.98 -7.52
CA VAL A 363 -32.87 -20.07 -7.12
C VAL A 363 -32.69 -19.42 -5.76
N THR A 364 -32.15 -20.15 -4.78
CA THR A 364 -31.75 -19.63 -3.47
C THR A 364 -30.28 -19.91 -3.21
N VAL A 365 -29.65 -18.95 -2.55
CA VAL A 365 -28.27 -19.04 -2.04
C VAL A 365 -28.34 -19.12 -0.54
N GLU A 366 -27.88 -20.23 0.03
CA GLU A 366 -28.02 -20.51 1.44
C GLU A 366 -26.66 -20.79 2.11
N PRO A 367 -26.53 -20.46 3.40
CA PRO A 367 -25.39 -20.88 4.19
C PRO A 367 -25.44 -22.39 4.45
N ARG A 368 -24.26 -22.97 4.63
CA ARG A 368 -24.15 -24.36 5.05
C ARG A 368 -24.72 -24.57 6.45
N ARG A 369 -25.59 -25.56 6.62
CA ARG A 369 -26.22 -25.96 7.90
C ARG A 369 -25.58 -27.19 8.52
N GLY A 370 -24.93 -28.04 7.72
CA GLY A 370 -24.34 -29.32 8.11
C GLY A 370 -25.22 -30.50 7.74
N GLY A 371 -24.58 -31.61 7.38
CA GLY A 371 -25.29 -32.81 6.96
C GLY A 371 -25.67 -32.91 5.47
N GLU A 372 -25.43 -31.83 4.71
CA GLU A 372 -25.70 -31.81 3.27
C GLU A 372 -24.92 -32.89 2.52
N LYS A 373 -25.58 -33.51 1.55
CA LYS A 373 -25.01 -34.53 0.68
C LYS A 373 -25.17 -34.12 -0.79
N LEU A 374 -24.17 -34.42 -1.60
CA LEU A 374 -24.17 -34.14 -3.02
C LEU A 374 -23.77 -35.40 -3.79
N LYS A 375 -24.45 -35.68 -4.87
CA LYS A 375 -24.05 -36.68 -5.88
C LYS A 375 -23.33 -35.94 -7.00
N LEU A 376 -22.09 -36.28 -7.24
CA LEU A 376 -21.27 -35.64 -8.29
C LEU A 376 -21.37 -36.41 -9.60
N PRO A 377 -21.28 -35.75 -10.77
CA PRO A 377 -21.24 -36.42 -12.06
C PRO A 377 -20.13 -37.46 -12.10
N GLY A 378 -20.46 -38.67 -12.59
CA GLY A 378 -19.51 -39.77 -12.71
C GLY A 378 -19.08 -40.45 -11.40
N ARG A 379 -19.71 -40.09 -10.25
CA ARG A 379 -19.38 -40.65 -8.94
C ARG A 379 -20.56 -41.44 -8.36
N VAL A 380 -20.28 -42.63 -7.87
CA VAL A 380 -21.33 -43.49 -7.32
C VAL A 380 -21.80 -42.99 -5.96
N GLY A 381 -23.11 -42.77 -5.80
CA GLY A 381 -23.76 -42.43 -4.53
C GLY A 381 -23.65 -40.98 -4.11
N HIS A 382 -24.32 -40.66 -2.99
CA HIS A 382 -24.31 -39.34 -2.37
C HIS A 382 -23.16 -39.24 -1.37
N HIS A 383 -22.40 -38.17 -1.45
CA HIS A 383 -21.27 -37.88 -0.54
C HIS A 383 -21.58 -36.70 0.34
N CYS A 384 -21.24 -36.82 1.65
CA CYS A 384 -21.35 -35.71 2.57
C CYS A 384 -20.39 -34.58 2.17
N LEU A 385 -20.86 -33.33 2.15
CA LEU A 385 -20.03 -32.17 1.78
C LEU A 385 -18.77 -32.07 2.63
N LYS A 386 -18.83 -32.44 3.93
CA LYS A 386 -17.62 -32.44 4.81
C LYS A 386 -16.50 -33.28 4.20
N LYS A 387 -16.81 -34.48 3.66
CA LYS A 387 -15.84 -35.38 3.05
C LYS A 387 -15.28 -34.78 1.73
N LEU A 388 -16.19 -34.29 0.88
CA LEU A 388 -15.83 -33.65 -0.38
C LEU A 388 -14.88 -32.45 -0.17
N TYR A 389 -15.17 -31.57 0.79
CA TYR A 389 -14.28 -30.46 1.14
C TYR A 389 -12.91 -30.92 1.62
N GLN A 390 -12.84 -32.00 2.41
CA GLN A 390 -11.56 -32.58 2.87
C GLN A 390 -10.72 -33.12 1.71
N GLU A 391 -11.37 -33.86 0.81
CA GLU A 391 -10.74 -34.43 -0.39
C GLU A 391 -10.22 -33.32 -1.32
N ALA A 392 -11.02 -32.27 -1.54
CA ALA A 392 -10.63 -31.12 -2.35
C ALA A 392 -9.63 -30.16 -1.67
N GLY A 393 -9.27 -30.42 -0.40
CA GLY A 393 -8.32 -29.56 0.31
C GLY A 393 -8.85 -28.19 0.66
N VAL A 394 -10.17 -28.00 0.74
CA VAL A 394 -10.77 -26.71 1.12
C VAL A 394 -10.48 -26.42 2.59
N PRO A 395 -9.95 -25.23 2.92
CA PRO A 395 -9.65 -24.85 4.30
C PRO A 395 -10.91 -24.84 5.20
N PRO A 396 -10.79 -25.18 6.49
CA PRO A 396 -11.95 -25.26 7.39
C PRO A 396 -12.80 -23.98 7.43
N TRP A 397 -12.16 -22.82 7.43
CA TRP A 397 -12.85 -21.51 7.48
C TRP A 397 -13.64 -21.18 6.20
N GLU A 398 -13.25 -21.72 5.05
CA GLU A 398 -14.01 -21.55 3.82
C GLU A 398 -15.24 -22.47 3.74
N ARG A 399 -15.18 -23.63 4.37
CA ARG A 399 -16.28 -24.62 4.30
C ARG A 399 -17.59 -24.11 4.85
N ASP A 400 -17.51 -23.24 5.89
CA ASP A 400 -18.69 -22.74 6.58
C ASP A 400 -19.23 -21.43 5.98
N ILE A 401 -18.41 -20.72 5.21
CA ILE A 401 -18.81 -19.46 4.55
C ILE A 401 -19.14 -19.65 3.07
N ARG A 402 -18.77 -20.80 2.49
CA ARG A 402 -19.01 -21.07 1.07
C ARG A 402 -20.49 -21.34 0.82
N PRO A 403 -21.13 -20.52 -0.03
CA PRO A 403 -22.57 -20.62 -0.25
C PRO A 403 -22.96 -21.86 -1.02
N LEU A 404 -24.14 -22.38 -0.69
CA LEU A 404 -24.82 -23.48 -1.36
C LEU A 404 -25.93 -22.90 -2.23
N ILE A 405 -26.05 -23.41 -3.45
CA ILE A 405 -27.08 -22.99 -4.41
C ILE A 405 -28.12 -24.07 -4.50
N TYR A 406 -29.38 -23.71 -4.27
CA TYR A 406 -30.51 -24.57 -4.35
C TYR A 406 -31.43 -24.14 -5.50
N LEU A 407 -31.99 -25.12 -6.21
CA LEU A 407 -33.06 -24.95 -7.19
C LEU A 407 -34.31 -25.67 -6.64
N ASP A 408 -35.38 -24.91 -6.45
CA ASP A 408 -36.63 -25.40 -5.84
C ASP A 408 -36.43 -26.22 -4.55
N GLY A 409 -35.50 -25.75 -3.70
CA GLY A 409 -35.17 -26.39 -2.41
C GLY A 409 -34.22 -27.61 -2.53
N CYS A 410 -33.83 -28.02 -3.74
CA CYS A 410 -32.86 -29.10 -3.96
C CYS A 410 -31.44 -28.55 -4.13
N LEU A 411 -30.46 -29.10 -3.41
CA LEU A 411 -29.07 -28.70 -3.54
C LEU A 411 -28.52 -28.98 -4.92
N ALA A 412 -28.28 -27.93 -5.70
CA ALA A 412 -27.82 -27.99 -7.09
C ALA A 412 -26.32 -27.76 -7.24
N ALA A 413 -25.72 -26.84 -6.41
CA ALA A 413 -24.30 -26.58 -6.53
C ALA A 413 -23.69 -26.08 -5.22
N VAL A 414 -22.36 -26.22 -5.11
CA VAL A 414 -21.49 -25.57 -4.14
C VAL A 414 -20.66 -24.53 -4.89
N ALA A 415 -20.79 -23.29 -4.52
CA ALA A 415 -20.20 -22.16 -5.24
C ALA A 415 -18.71 -22.35 -5.56
N GLY A 416 -18.35 -22.25 -6.82
CA GLY A 416 -16.98 -22.37 -7.32
C GLY A 416 -16.32 -23.74 -7.15
N LEU A 417 -17.10 -24.80 -6.81
CA LEU A 417 -16.53 -26.14 -6.61
C LEU A 417 -17.27 -27.25 -7.37
N TRP A 418 -18.53 -27.47 -7.05
CA TRP A 418 -19.23 -28.64 -7.55
C TRP A 418 -20.66 -28.33 -7.98
N ILE A 419 -21.14 -29.09 -8.93
CA ILE A 419 -22.53 -29.09 -9.36
C ILE A 419 -23.06 -30.52 -9.17
N ALA A 420 -24.28 -30.64 -8.68
CA ALA A 420 -24.95 -31.91 -8.52
C ALA A 420 -25.16 -32.61 -9.89
N GLU A 421 -25.04 -33.93 -9.95
CA GLU A 421 -25.24 -34.72 -11.19
C GLU A 421 -26.57 -34.41 -11.88
N TRP A 422 -27.66 -34.25 -11.13
CA TRP A 422 -28.99 -33.98 -11.68
C TRP A 422 -29.12 -32.56 -12.29
N ALA A 423 -28.31 -31.64 -11.89
CA ALA A 423 -28.29 -30.23 -12.38
C ALA A 423 -27.15 -29.97 -13.37
N TRP A 424 -26.25 -30.93 -13.53
CA TRP A 424 -25.06 -30.80 -14.37
C TRP A 424 -25.39 -31.09 -15.84
N LEU A 425 -24.85 -30.28 -16.73
CA LEU A 425 -24.98 -30.45 -18.18
C LEU A 425 -23.63 -30.17 -18.87
N SER A 426 -23.40 -30.88 -19.96
CA SER A 426 -22.30 -30.63 -20.90
C SER A 426 -22.88 -30.36 -22.27
N ALA A 427 -23.14 -29.08 -22.57
CA ALA A 427 -23.65 -28.65 -23.86
C ALA A 427 -23.24 -27.20 -24.11
N ALA A 428 -22.78 -26.90 -25.31
CA ALA A 428 -22.28 -25.55 -25.67
C ALA A 428 -23.38 -24.49 -25.40
N ASP A 429 -22.98 -23.42 -24.75
CA ASP A 429 -23.80 -22.26 -24.41
C ASP A 429 -25.08 -22.51 -23.60
N SER A 430 -25.27 -23.72 -23.10
CA SER A 430 -26.47 -24.13 -22.35
C SER A 430 -26.23 -24.24 -20.84
N CYS A 431 -25.06 -23.83 -20.35
CA CYS A 431 -24.65 -23.99 -18.96
C CYS A 431 -24.23 -22.68 -18.31
N TYR A 432 -24.28 -22.66 -16.98
CA TYR A 432 -23.65 -21.64 -16.14
C TYR A 432 -22.50 -22.24 -15.33
N GLN A 433 -21.37 -21.55 -15.32
CA GLN A 433 -20.33 -21.72 -14.32
C GLN A 433 -20.56 -20.69 -13.20
N LEU A 434 -20.43 -21.14 -11.94
CA LEU A 434 -20.66 -20.32 -10.77
C LEU A 434 -19.33 -19.99 -10.13
N ASP A 435 -18.91 -18.72 -10.25
CA ASP A 435 -17.69 -18.20 -9.63
C ASP A 435 -18.01 -17.60 -8.27
N TRP A 436 -17.13 -17.84 -7.30
CA TRP A 436 -17.18 -17.25 -5.97
C TRP A 436 -15.86 -16.57 -5.68
N ARG A 437 -15.87 -15.25 -5.60
CA ARG A 437 -14.66 -14.41 -5.45
C ARG A 437 -14.88 -13.33 -4.40
N ALA A 438 -13.81 -12.91 -3.72
CA ALA A 438 -13.85 -11.69 -2.92
C ALA A 438 -14.19 -10.51 -3.85
N SER A 439 -15.04 -9.59 -3.37
CA SER A 439 -15.28 -8.34 -4.11
C SER A 439 -13.96 -7.58 -4.16
N GLU A 440 -13.58 -7.11 -5.34
CA GLU A 440 -12.46 -6.16 -5.47
C GLU A 440 -12.83 -4.93 -4.63
N SER A 441 -12.00 -4.62 -3.63
CA SER A 441 -12.16 -3.40 -2.83
C SER A 441 -12.02 -2.20 -3.79
N MET A 442 -13.09 -1.40 -3.91
CA MET A 442 -13.00 -0.09 -4.57
C MET A 442 -12.02 0.81 -3.82
#